data_30d424fcd4fded16c3fcc36353ed4003
#
_entry.id   30d424fcd4fded16c3fcc36353ed4003
#
_cell.length_a   1.000
_cell.length_b   1.000
_cell.length_c   1.000
_cell.angle_alpha   90.00
_cell.angle_beta   90.00
_cell.angle_gamma   90.00
#
_symmetry.space_group_name_H-M   'P 1'
#
loop_
_entity.id
_entity.type
_entity.pdbx_description
1 polymer ?
#
loop_
_entity_poly.entity_id
_entity_poly.type
_entity_poly.pdbx_seq_one_letter_code
_entity_poly.pdbx_strand_id
1 'polypeptide(L)'
;YDIGFGGVDHVLASGEDVNIMVFDTEVYSNTGGQASKASNIGQVAQFAAAGKSVAKKSLAEIAMSYGYVYVAQIAMGANMNQTIKALTEAEAYHGPSIVIAYAPCEMHSIKGGMTNCQNEMKKAVDCGYWNMFRFNPALKAKGENPFTIDSKPATASYRDFIMNEARYSSLTRSFPERAEKLFTLAEETSVERYEHLLRLKDLYAPKAD
;
A
#
# COMPACT_ATOMS: atom_id res chain seq x y z
N TYR A 1 -0.77 -10.87 4.00
CA TYR A 1 0.68 -10.73 3.70
C TYR A 1 1.53 -11.90 4.20
N ASP A 2 1.16 -12.55 5.31
CA ASP A 2 1.97 -13.54 6.01
C ASP A 2 1.32 -14.92 6.06
N ILE A 3 0.76 -15.31 7.20
CA ILE A 3 0.27 -16.69 7.48
C ILE A 3 -0.85 -17.08 6.50
N GLY A 4 -1.79 -16.19 6.19
CA GLY A 4 -2.90 -16.46 5.27
C GLY A 4 -2.55 -16.31 3.78
N PHE A 5 -1.31 -15.91 3.44
CA PHE A 5 -0.95 -15.57 2.05
C PHE A 5 -1.14 -16.75 1.10
N GLY A 6 -0.77 -17.97 1.50
CA GLY A 6 -0.94 -19.14 0.64
C GLY A 6 -2.41 -19.42 0.27
N GLY A 7 -3.36 -19.13 1.16
CA GLY A 7 -4.79 -19.22 0.86
C GLY A 7 -5.26 -18.12 -0.11
N VAL A 8 -4.79 -16.89 0.08
CA VAL A 8 -5.08 -15.78 -0.83
C VAL A 8 -4.51 -16.06 -2.22
N ASP A 9 -3.27 -16.51 -2.28
CA ASP A 9 -2.59 -16.89 -3.52
C ASP A 9 -3.37 -17.96 -4.29
N HIS A 10 -3.84 -19.00 -3.57
CA HIS A 10 -4.65 -20.07 -4.17
C HIS A 10 -5.99 -19.56 -4.72
N VAL A 11 -6.67 -18.65 -4.01
CA VAL A 11 -7.91 -18.04 -4.50
C VAL A 11 -7.66 -17.20 -5.76
N LEU A 12 -6.60 -16.40 -5.80
CA LEU A 12 -6.24 -15.63 -6.99
C LEU A 12 -5.89 -16.56 -8.18
N ALA A 13 -5.21 -17.69 -7.90
CA ALA A 13 -4.85 -18.68 -8.92
C ALA A 13 -6.05 -19.46 -9.48
N SER A 14 -7.17 -19.53 -8.74
CA SER A 14 -8.34 -20.30 -9.16
C SER A 14 -9.03 -19.73 -10.40
N GLY A 15 -8.89 -18.43 -10.67
CA GLY A 15 -9.59 -17.75 -11.76
C GLY A 15 -11.09 -17.51 -11.48
N GLU A 16 -11.58 -17.89 -10.31
CA GLU A 16 -12.99 -17.72 -9.92
C GLU A 16 -13.36 -16.24 -9.74
N ASP A 17 -14.62 -15.92 -9.97
CA ASP A 17 -15.17 -14.57 -9.80
C ASP A 17 -15.37 -14.25 -8.31
N VAL A 18 -14.29 -13.79 -7.67
CA VAL A 18 -14.23 -13.50 -6.24
C VAL A 18 -13.59 -12.15 -5.98
N ASN A 19 -14.22 -11.34 -5.14
CA ASN A 19 -13.67 -10.06 -4.69
C ASN A 19 -12.99 -10.21 -3.33
N ILE A 20 -11.71 -9.86 -3.24
CA ILE A 20 -10.93 -9.85 -2.01
C ILE A 20 -10.67 -8.40 -1.58
N MET A 21 -11.18 -8.04 -0.38
CA MET A 21 -10.88 -6.73 0.23
C MET A 21 -9.83 -6.90 1.33
N VAL A 22 -8.70 -6.24 1.18
CA VAL A 22 -7.60 -6.25 2.14
C VAL A 22 -7.55 -4.93 2.90
N PHE A 23 -7.73 -4.96 4.20
CA PHE A 23 -7.47 -3.82 5.09
C PHE A 23 -6.01 -3.89 5.55
N ASP A 24 -5.15 -3.09 4.92
CA ASP A 24 -3.73 -3.07 5.22
C ASP A 24 -3.44 -2.17 6.42
N THR A 25 -3.42 -2.76 7.58
CA THR A 25 -3.07 -2.12 8.86
C THR A 25 -1.57 -2.15 9.14
N GLU A 26 -0.76 -2.73 8.25
CA GLU A 26 0.71 -2.78 8.30
C GLU A 26 1.32 -3.52 9.51
N VAL A 27 0.50 -4.02 10.41
CA VAL A 27 0.88 -4.83 11.59
C VAL A 27 -0.17 -5.92 11.86
N TYR A 28 0.16 -6.89 12.69
CA TYR A 28 -0.82 -7.77 13.31
C TYR A 28 -1.57 -6.99 14.41
N SER A 29 -2.68 -6.35 14.07
CA SER A 29 -3.38 -5.40 14.95
C SER A 29 -3.98 -6.07 16.19
N ASN A 30 -4.83 -7.09 16.00
CA ASN A 30 -5.57 -7.73 17.09
C ASN A 30 -4.68 -8.42 18.13
N THR A 31 -3.55 -8.94 17.72
CA THR A 31 -2.64 -9.69 18.61
C THR A 31 -1.66 -8.77 19.33
N GLY A 32 -1.69 -7.46 19.09
CA GLY A 32 -0.93 -6.46 19.84
C GLY A 32 0.21 -5.80 19.07
N GLY A 33 0.12 -5.68 17.75
CA GLY A 33 1.02 -4.85 16.97
C GLY A 33 2.36 -5.49 16.60
N GLN A 34 2.37 -6.79 16.30
CA GLN A 34 3.57 -7.47 15.82
C GLN A 34 3.92 -7.03 14.40
N ALA A 35 5.23 -7.01 14.10
CA ALA A 35 5.73 -6.75 12.76
C ALA A 35 5.26 -7.82 11.78
N SER A 36 4.88 -7.38 10.61
CA SER A 36 4.42 -8.20 9.49
C SER A 36 5.27 -7.93 8.25
N LYS A 37 5.09 -8.72 7.19
CA LYS A 37 5.64 -8.39 5.86
C LYS A 37 5.02 -7.12 5.28
N ALA A 38 3.86 -6.68 5.81
CA ALA A 38 3.22 -5.41 5.47
C ALA A 38 3.82 -4.19 6.19
N SER A 39 4.62 -4.38 7.24
CA SER A 39 5.25 -3.25 7.95
C SER A 39 6.34 -2.59 7.12
N ASN A 40 6.39 -1.25 7.15
CA ASN A 40 7.38 -0.47 6.42
C ASN A 40 8.73 -0.35 7.15
N ILE A 41 9.75 0.10 6.41
CA ILE A 41 11.08 0.41 6.97
C ILE A 41 10.94 1.49 8.05
N GLY A 42 11.68 1.33 9.14
CA GLY A 42 11.70 2.25 10.28
C GLY A 42 10.55 2.08 11.27
N GLN A 43 9.50 1.33 10.92
CA GLN A 43 8.37 1.09 11.80
C GLN A 43 8.79 0.24 13.02
N VAL A 44 8.51 0.76 14.21
CA VAL A 44 8.61 0.04 15.48
C VAL A 44 7.36 -0.81 15.64
N ALA A 45 7.55 -2.07 15.97
CA ALA A 45 6.48 -3.02 16.25
C ALA A 45 7.01 -4.10 17.21
N GLN A 46 6.14 -4.95 17.76
CA GLN A 46 6.59 -6.13 18.45
C GLN A 46 7.41 -7.01 17.50
N PHE A 47 8.52 -7.55 17.97
CA PHE A 47 9.58 -8.24 17.22
C PHE A 47 10.38 -7.35 16.24
N ALA A 48 10.16 -6.03 16.28
CA ALA A 48 10.93 -5.03 15.56
C ALA A 48 11.13 -3.76 16.41
N ALA A 49 11.56 -3.91 17.67
CA ALA A 49 11.71 -2.83 18.63
C ALA A 49 12.73 -1.75 18.19
N ALA A 50 13.74 -2.16 17.42
CA ALA A 50 14.76 -1.27 16.87
C ALA A 50 14.42 -0.76 15.45
N GLY A 51 13.15 -0.79 15.05
CA GLY A 51 12.66 -0.45 13.73
C GLY A 51 12.93 -1.54 12.68
N LYS A 52 11.95 -1.80 11.83
CA LYS A 52 12.07 -2.77 10.74
C LYS A 52 13.07 -2.29 9.69
N SER A 53 13.99 -3.16 9.27
CA SER A 53 15.07 -2.81 8.33
C SER A 53 14.82 -3.19 6.87
N VAL A 54 13.78 -4.00 6.62
CA VAL A 54 13.46 -4.49 5.26
C VAL A 54 12.16 -3.87 4.75
N ALA A 55 12.07 -3.70 3.43
CA ALA A 55 10.92 -3.11 2.77
C ALA A 55 9.64 -3.93 2.96
N LYS A 56 8.51 -3.26 2.80
CA LYS A 56 7.17 -3.84 2.75
C LYS A 56 7.03 -4.76 1.54
N LYS A 57 6.42 -5.93 1.75
CA LYS A 57 6.01 -6.83 0.66
C LYS A 57 4.94 -6.16 -0.20
N SER A 58 5.14 -6.13 -1.51
CA SER A 58 4.13 -5.66 -2.46
C SER A 58 3.13 -6.77 -2.79
N LEU A 59 2.01 -6.82 -2.05
CA LEU A 59 0.95 -7.78 -2.32
C LEU A 59 0.27 -7.49 -3.67
N ALA A 60 0.15 -6.22 -4.03
CA ALA A 60 -0.44 -5.79 -5.29
C ALA A 60 0.35 -6.31 -6.49
N GLU A 61 1.68 -6.14 -6.51
CA GLU A 61 2.51 -6.59 -7.63
C GLU A 61 2.54 -8.13 -7.75
N ILE A 62 2.53 -8.84 -6.61
CA ILE A 62 2.39 -10.30 -6.62
C ILE A 62 1.06 -10.70 -7.29
N ALA A 63 -0.05 -10.04 -6.94
CA ALA A 63 -1.35 -10.29 -7.57
C ALA A 63 -1.35 -9.91 -9.06
N MET A 64 -0.71 -8.80 -9.43
CA MET A 64 -0.58 -8.39 -10.84
C MET A 64 0.21 -9.39 -11.67
N SER A 65 1.13 -10.15 -11.07
CA SER A 65 1.95 -11.15 -11.78
C SER A 65 1.12 -12.27 -12.44
N TYR A 66 -0.10 -12.52 -11.97
CA TYR A 66 -1.06 -13.44 -12.61
C TYR A 66 -1.53 -12.94 -13.98
N GLY A 67 -1.49 -11.63 -14.23
CA GLY A 67 -1.88 -11.01 -15.49
C GLY A 67 -3.38 -10.94 -15.78
N TYR A 68 -4.21 -11.71 -15.07
CA TYR A 68 -5.67 -11.76 -15.18
C TYR A 68 -6.41 -11.35 -13.90
N VAL A 69 -5.70 -11.02 -12.83
CA VAL A 69 -6.29 -10.54 -11.58
C VAL A 69 -6.50 -9.03 -11.65
N TYR A 70 -7.70 -8.55 -11.34
CA TYR A 70 -7.92 -7.12 -11.11
C TYR A 70 -7.28 -6.70 -9.79
N VAL A 71 -6.48 -5.62 -9.81
CA VAL A 71 -5.77 -5.15 -8.62
C VAL A 71 -5.98 -3.66 -8.44
N ALA A 72 -6.30 -3.23 -7.21
CA ALA A 72 -6.35 -1.81 -6.85
C ALA A 72 -5.69 -1.54 -5.50
N GLN A 73 -4.98 -0.42 -5.40
CA GLN A 73 -4.62 0.19 -4.12
C GLN A 73 -5.42 1.46 -3.90
N ILE A 74 -6.05 1.57 -2.74
CA ILE A 74 -6.96 2.67 -2.40
C ILE A 74 -6.63 3.28 -1.05
N ALA A 75 -7.06 4.54 -0.87
CA ALA A 75 -7.05 5.23 0.42
C ALA A 75 -8.28 6.15 0.49
N MET A 76 -9.33 5.69 1.15
CA MET A 76 -10.65 6.34 1.17
C MET A 76 -10.59 7.80 1.64
N GLY A 77 -9.81 8.08 2.69
CA GLY A 77 -9.63 9.44 3.22
C GLY A 77 -8.83 10.37 2.31
N ALA A 78 -8.05 9.81 1.37
CA ALA A 78 -7.32 10.60 0.39
C ALA A 78 -8.17 10.93 -0.84
N ASN A 79 -8.93 9.94 -1.34
CA ASN A 79 -9.78 10.12 -2.52
C ASN A 79 -10.94 9.12 -2.53
N MET A 80 -12.11 9.57 -2.09
CA MET A 80 -13.33 8.77 -2.07
C MET A 80 -13.78 8.36 -3.48
N ASN A 81 -13.65 9.24 -4.47
CA ASN A 81 -14.07 8.93 -5.84
C ASN A 81 -13.22 7.81 -6.45
N GLN A 82 -11.89 7.82 -6.20
CA GLN A 82 -11.00 6.74 -6.61
C GLN A 82 -11.39 5.43 -5.92
N THR A 83 -11.68 5.47 -4.63
CA THR A 83 -12.13 4.30 -3.87
C THR A 83 -13.41 3.70 -4.45
N ILE A 84 -14.43 4.52 -4.68
CA ILE A 84 -15.70 4.07 -5.28
C ILE A 84 -15.46 3.47 -6.66
N LYS A 85 -14.67 4.16 -7.50
CA LYS A 85 -14.34 3.68 -8.84
C LYS A 85 -13.64 2.31 -8.81
N ALA A 86 -12.62 2.15 -7.94
CA ALA A 86 -11.90 0.89 -7.81
C ALA A 86 -12.81 -0.27 -7.36
N LEU A 87 -13.71 -0.02 -6.41
CA LEU A 87 -14.67 -1.02 -5.93
C LEU A 87 -15.69 -1.39 -7.01
N THR A 88 -16.22 -0.39 -7.73
CA THR A 88 -17.16 -0.63 -8.84
C THR A 88 -16.49 -1.41 -9.98
N GLU A 89 -15.24 -1.09 -10.31
CA GLU A 89 -14.49 -1.84 -11.33
C GLU A 89 -14.19 -3.28 -10.88
N ALA A 90 -13.86 -3.49 -9.60
CA ALA A 90 -13.60 -4.81 -9.03
C ALA A 90 -14.86 -5.69 -9.05
N GLU A 91 -16.01 -5.12 -8.69
CA GLU A 91 -17.28 -5.81 -8.69
C GLU A 91 -17.77 -6.17 -10.10
N ALA A 92 -17.54 -5.29 -11.07
CA ALA A 92 -17.89 -5.53 -12.47
C ALA A 92 -16.88 -6.42 -13.23
N TYR A 93 -15.75 -6.75 -12.63
CA TYR A 93 -14.73 -7.59 -13.24
C TYR A 93 -15.08 -9.07 -13.12
N HIS A 94 -15.18 -9.79 -14.22
CA HIS A 94 -15.41 -11.23 -14.23
C HIS A 94 -14.09 -11.98 -14.07
N GLY A 95 -13.79 -12.36 -12.86
CA GLY A 95 -12.58 -13.04 -12.42
C GLY A 95 -12.12 -12.57 -11.03
N PRO A 96 -10.99 -13.08 -10.53
CA PRO A 96 -10.53 -12.70 -9.20
C PRO A 96 -10.10 -11.24 -9.16
N SER A 97 -10.53 -10.54 -8.13
CA SER A 97 -10.11 -9.18 -7.86
C SER A 97 -9.55 -9.04 -6.44
N ILE A 98 -8.58 -8.13 -6.27
CA ILE A 98 -8.04 -7.77 -4.97
C ILE A 98 -7.93 -6.25 -4.84
N VAL A 99 -8.59 -5.70 -3.82
CA VAL A 99 -8.54 -4.28 -3.49
C VAL A 99 -7.84 -4.11 -2.15
N ILE A 100 -6.72 -3.40 -2.15
CA ILE A 100 -5.87 -3.20 -0.97
C ILE A 100 -6.06 -1.77 -0.47
N ALA A 101 -6.70 -1.65 0.69
CA ALA A 101 -7.01 -0.38 1.32
C ALA A 101 -5.99 -0.04 2.41
N TYR A 102 -5.38 1.14 2.36
CA TYR A 102 -4.64 1.65 3.50
C TYR A 102 -5.61 1.86 4.67
N ALA A 103 -5.34 1.21 5.79
CA ALA A 103 -6.20 1.21 6.96
C ALA A 103 -5.40 1.61 8.22
N PRO A 104 -5.33 2.92 8.54
CA PRO A 104 -4.72 3.33 9.79
C PRO A 104 -5.34 2.61 10.98
N CYS A 105 -4.48 2.14 11.87
CA CYS A 105 -4.84 1.33 13.02
C CYS A 105 -4.50 2.07 14.32
N GLU A 106 -5.18 1.74 15.41
CA GLU A 106 -4.85 2.25 16.76
C GLU A 106 -3.37 2.00 17.11
N MET A 107 -2.80 0.87 16.66
CA MET A 107 -1.40 0.52 16.87
C MET A 107 -0.41 1.47 16.17
N HIS A 108 -0.86 2.31 15.24
CA HIS A 108 -0.05 3.38 14.65
C HIS A 108 0.19 4.52 15.65
N SER A 109 -0.69 4.67 16.62
CA SER A 109 -0.68 5.76 17.62
C SER A 109 -0.52 7.13 16.95
N ILE A 110 -1.51 7.44 16.11
CA ILE A 110 -1.58 8.70 15.36
C ILE A 110 -1.75 9.87 16.34
N LYS A 111 -0.99 10.92 16.16
CA LYS A 111 -1.10 12.14 16.98
C LYS A 111 -2.50 12.75 16.85
N GLY A 112 -3.18 12.90 17.98
CA GLY A 112 -4.57 13.33 18.04
C GLY A 112 -5.60 12.19 17.93
N GLY A 113 -5.16 10.93 17.82
CA GLY A 113 -6.01 9.74 17.91
C GLY A 113 -6.68 9.35 16.58
N MET A 114 -7.47 8.28 16.64
CA MET A 114 -8.11 7.64 15.48
C MET A 114 -9.20 8.49 14.81
N THR A 115 -9.69 9.54 15.46
CA THR A 115 -10.59 10.52 14.81
C THR A 115 -9.95 11.21 13.61
N ASN A 116 -8.61 11.21 13.55
CA ASN A 116 -7.82 11.76 12.44
C ASN A 116 -7.51 10.74 11.32
N CYS A 117 -8.01 9.50 11.40
CA CYS A 117 -7.60 8.43 10.49
C CYS A 117 -7.80 8.78 9.01
N GLN A 118 -8.88 9.48 8.64
CA GLN A 118 -9.13 9.90 7.26
C GLN A 118 -8.11 10.95 6.79
N ASN A 119 -7.77 11.91 7.64
CA ASN A 119 -6.72 12.88 7.35
C ASN A 119 -5.35 12.22 7.26
N GLU A 120 -5.10 11.20 8.07
CA GLU A 120 -3.85 10.44 8.03
C GLU A 120 -3.69 9.65 6.73
N MET A 121 -4.78 9.04 6.21
CA MET A 121 -4.79 8.45 4.87
C MET A 121 -4.43 9.47 3.79
N LYS A 122 -4.99 10.70 3.89
CA LYS A 122 -4.68 11.77 2.94
C LYS A 122 -3.21 12.16 3.00
N LYS A 123 -2.65 12.38 4.19
CA LYS A 123 -1.25 12.73 4.38
C LYS A 123 -0.32 11.63 3.85
N ALA A 124 -0.66 10.35 4.07
CA ALA A 124 0.10 9.22 3.56
C ALA A 124 0.19 9.22 2.02
N VAL A 125 -0.89 9.60 1.35
CA VAL A 125 -0.89 9.73 -0.11
C VAL A 125 -0.16 10.98 -0.57
N ASP A 126 -0.39 12.14 0.07
CA ASP A 126 0.23 13.41 -0.29
C ASP A 126 1.77 13.40 -0.16
N CYS A 127 2.32 12.59 0.76
CA CYS A 127 3.78 12.45 0.95
C CYS A 127 4.39 11.24 0.21
N GLY A 128 3.60 10.47 -0.53
CA GLY A 128 4.08 9.29 -1.25
C GLY A 128 4.28 8.03 -0.40
N TYR A 129 3.94 8.08 0.89
CA TYR A 129 3.98 6.89 1.76
C TYR A 129 3.05 5.78 1.25
N TRP A 130 1.90 6.14 0.71
CA TRP A 130 0.94 5.24 0.06
C TRP A 130 0.60 5.73 -1.34
N ASN A 131 0.67 4.84 -2.35
CA ASN A 131 0.33 5.16 -3.72
C ASN A 131 -0.95 4.46 -4.13
N MET A 132 -1.88 5.20 -4.73
CA MET A 132 -3.12 4.66 -5.28
C MET A 132 -2.94 4.36 -6.76
N PHE A 133 -3.40 3.19 -7.19
CA PHE A 133 -3.38 2.76 -8.59
C PHE A 133 -4.40 1.65 -8.82
N ARG A 134 -4.67 1.35 -10.09
CA ARG A 134 -5.52 0.24 -10.53
C ARG A 134 -4.85 -0.50 -11.68
N PHE A 135 -5.01 -1.81 -11.68
CA PHE A 135 -4.65 -2.68 -12.78
C PHE A 135 -5.88 -3.47 -13.19
N ASN A 136 -6.42 -3.15 -14.37
CA ASN A 136 -7.62 -3.78 -14.91
C ASN A 136 -7.25 -4.57 -16.17
N PRO A 137 -7.10 -5.92 -16.08
CA PRO A 137 -6.73 -6.74 -17.22
C PRO A 137 -7.70 -6.68 -18.41
N ALA A 138 -8.99 -6.38 -18.17
CA ALA A 138 -10.00 -6.29 -19.24
C ALA A 138 -9.73 -5.17 -20.23
N LEU A 139 -8.94 -4.15 -19.85
CA LEU A 139 -8.57 -3.05 -20.75
C LEU A 139 -7.61 -3.51 -21.87
N LYS A 140 -6.83 -4.58 -21.65
CA LYS A 140 -5.94 -5.14 -22.68
C LYS A 140 -6.71 -5.56 -23.94
N ALA A 141 -7.89 -6.18 -23.77
CA ALA A 141 -8.73 -6.60 -24.90
C ALA A 141 -9.28 -5.41 -25.71
N LYS A 142 -9.26 -4.20 -25.14
CA LYS A 142 -9.67 -2.96 -25.81
C LYS A 142 -8.50 -2.18 -26.41
N GLY A 143 -7.26 -2.71 -26.31
CA GLY A 143 -6.06 -1.99 -26.72
C GLY A 143 -5.69 -0.83 -25.78
N GLU A 144 -6.23 -0.81 -24.57
CA GLU A 144 -5.98 0.22 -23.58
C GLU A 144 -4.93 -0.25 -22.53
N ASN A 145 -4.24 0.72 -21.91
CA ASN A 145 -3.30 0.40 -20.85
C ASN A 145 -4.05 -0.13 -19.61
N PRO A 146 -3.79 -1.36 -19.16
CA PRO A 146 -4.42 -1.91 -17.98
C PRO A 146 -3.99 -1.21 -16.68
N PHE A 147 -2.84 -0.54 -16.66
CA PHE A 147 -2.29 0.08 -15.46
C PHE A 147 -2.53 1.59 -15.42
N THR A 148 -3.22 2.03 -14.37
CA THR A 148 -3.53 3.45 -14.13
C THR A 148 -2.97 3.87 -12.78
N ILE A 149 -2.11 4.90 -12.75
CA ILE A 149 -1.67 5.54 -11.51
C ILE A 149 -2.69 6.61 -11.16
N ASP A 150 -3.32 6.48 -9.99
CA ASP A 150 -4.31 7.43 -9.47
C ASP A 150 -3.68 8.47 -8.52
N SER A 151 -2.52 8.17 -7.95
CA SER A 151 -1.73 9.12 -7.15
C SER A 151 -0.97 10.11 -8.03
N LYS A 152 -0.86 11.35 -7.54
CA LYS A 152 0.06 12.36 -8.07
C LYS A 152 1.45 12.20 -7.45
N PRO A 153 2.50 12.82 -8.00
CA PRO A 153 3.79 12.94 -7.32
C PRO A 153 3.62 13.53 -5.92
N ALA A 154 4.48 13.09 -4.99
CA ALA A 154 4.44 13.59 -3.61
C ALA A 154 4.64 15.11 -3.56
N THR A 155 3.86 15.78 -2.73
CA THR A 155 3.88 17.25 -2.53
C THR A 155 4.10 17.63 -1.07
N ALA A 156 4.06 16.67 -0.16
CA ALA A 156 4.23 16.84 1.28
C ALA A 156 5.50 16.12 1.76
N SER A 157 5.98 16.50 2.95
CA SER A 157 7.13 15.87 3.58
C SER A 157 6.81 14.46 4.08
N TYR A 158 7.57 13.48 3.61
CA TYR A 158 7.51 12.10 4.10
C TYR A 158 7.89 12.02 5.58
N ARG A 159 8.93 12.77 5.97
CA ARG A 159 9.42 12.82 7.35
C ARG A 159 8.36 13.35 8.31
N ASP A 160 7.66 14.42 7.95
CA ASP A 160 6.61 15.00 8.79
C ASP A 160 5.44 14.02 8.99
N PHE A 161 5.09 13.27 7.94
CA PHE A 161 4.06 12.24 8.04
C PHE A 161 4.46 11.15 9.04
N ILE A 162 5.62 10.51 8.90
CA ILE A 162 6.01 9.42 9.79
C ILE A 162 6.20 9.89 11.24
N MET A 163 6.63 11.13 11.44
CA MET A 163 6.77 11.73 12.79
C MET A 163 5.44 12.04 13.48
N ASN A 164 4.32 11.98 12.73
CA ASN A 164 2.97 12.10 13.28
C ASN A 164 2.46 10.80 13.92
N GLU A 165 3.17 9.70 13.75
CA GLU A 165 2.80 8.38 14.27
C GLU A 165 3.85 7.86 15.27
N ALA A 166 3.40 7.42 16.47
CA ALA A 166 4.33 6.96 17.50
C ALA A 166 5.12 5.71 17.10
N ARG A 167 4.58 4.87 16.20
CA ARG A 167 5.28 3.71 15.65
C ARG A 167 6.58 4.07 14.91
N TYR A 168 6.79 5.33 14.54
CA TYR A 168 8.04 5.85 13.99
C TYR A 168 8.73 6.80 14.98
N SER A 169 8.00 7.79 15.51
CA SER A 169 8.59 8.81 16.36
C SER A 169 9.20 8.26 17.66
N SER A 170 8.77 7.10 18.14
CA SER A 170 9.40 6.44 19.29
C SER A 170 10.83 5.99 19.01
N LEU A 171 11.15 5.63 17.76
CA LEU A 171 12.49 5.17 17.38
C LEU A 171 13.55 6.26 17.56
N THR A 172 13.19 7.54 17.32
CA THR A 172 14.12 8.66 17.49
C THR A 172 14.60 8.83 18.94
N ARG A 173 13.80 8.38 19.90
CA ARG A 173 14.15 8.42 21.34
C ARG A 173 14.95 7.19 21.76
N SER A 174 14.57 6.01 21.25
CA SER A 174 15.17 4.74 21.67
C SER A 174 16.48 4.43 20.93
N PHE A 175 16.56 4.78 19.65
CA PHE A 175 17.68 4.49 18.75
C PHE A 175 17.89 5.61 17.74
N PRO A 176 18.37 6.82 18.16
CA PRO A 176 18.39 8.02 17.31
C PRO A 176 19.20 7.87 16.03
N GLU A 177 20.41 7.33 16.10
CA GLU A 177 21.25 7.15 14.90
C GLU A 177 20.66 6.14 13.91
N ARG A 178 20.02 5.09 14.45
CA ARG A 178 19.36 4.08 13.64
C ARG A 178 18.07 4.63 13.02
N ALA A 179 17.33 5.46 13.77
CA ALA A 179 16.14 6.14 13.27
C ALA A 179 16.48 6.98 12.05
N GLU A 180 17.54 7.78 12.10
CA GLU A 180 17.95 8.62 11.00
C GLU A 180 18.27 7.82 9.73
N LYS A 181 19.04 6.73 9.87
CA LYS A 181 19.38 5.83 8.76
C LYS A 181 18.15 5.16 8.16
N LEU A 182 17.26 4.62 9.01
CA LEU A 182 16.07 3.92 8.54
C LEU A 182 15.04 4.86 7.92
N PHE A 183 14.89 6.06 8.43
CA PHE A 183 13.92 7.02 7.88
C PHE A 183 14.39 7.60 6.55
N THR A 184 15.70 7.83 6.39
CA THR A 184 16.27 8.20 5.10
C THR A 184 16.04 7.09 4.07
N LEU A 185 16.35 5.85 4.42
CA LEU A 185 16.11 4.69 3.55
C LEU A 185 14.62 4.52 3.21
N ALA A 186 13.72 4.76 4.18
CA ALA A 186 12.27 4.66 3.96
C ALA A 186 11.77 5.72 2.97
N GLU A 187 12.29 6.94 3.07
CA GLU A 187 11.94 8.04 2.17
C GLU A 187 12.46 7.77 0.75
N GLU A 188 13.73 7.37 0.60
CA GLU A 188 14.33 6.97 -0.67
C GLU A 188 13.53 5.82 -1.31
N THR A 189 13.21 4.77 -0.55
CA THR A 189 12.40 3.64 -1.01
C THR A 189 11.00 4.08 -1.46
N SER A 190 10.43 5.12 -0.83
CA SER A 190 9.12 5.67 -1.21
C SER A 190 9.17 6.36 -2.58
N VAL A 191 10.23 7.13 -2.85
CA VAL A 191 10.48 7.77 -4.16
C VAL A 191 10.70 6.70 -5.24
N GLU A 192 11.59 5.74 -4.99
CA GLU A 192 11.87 4.64 -5.91
C GLU A 192 10.61 3.83 -6.26
N ARG A 193 9.73 3.62 -5.29
CA ARG A 193 8.44 2.92 -5.50
C ARG A 193 7.53 3.70 -6.44
N TYR A 194 7.41 5.02 -6.28
CA TYR A 194 6.62 5.83 -7.20
C TYR A 194 7.18 5.81 -8.62
N GLU A 195 8.49 5.95 -8.78
CA GLU A 195 9.18 5.83 -10.06
C GLU A 195 8.99 4.43 -10.69
N HIS A 196 9.01 3.37 -9.86
CA HIS A 196 8.72 2.02 -10.31
C HIS A 196 7.30 1.90 -10.87
N LEU A 197 6.29 2.50 -10.21
CA LEU A 197 4.91 2.52 -10.72
C LEU A 197 4.80 3.28 -12.05
N LEU A 198 5.57 4.36 -12.25
CA LEU A 198 5.65 5.05 -13.54
C LEU A 198 6.21 4.13 -14.63
N ARG A 199 7.29 3.41 -14.35
CA ARG A 199 7.87 2.41 -15.28
C ARG A 199 6.89 1.27 -15.57
N LEU A 200 6.12 0.79 -14.59
CA LEU A 200 5.07 -0.20 -14.83
C LEU A 200 3.98 0.33 -15.75
N LYS A 201 3.56 1.58 -15.60
CA LYS A 201 2.60 2.22 -16.49
C LYS A 201 3.11 2.23 -17.94
N ASP A 202 4.38 2.56 -18.14
CA ASP A 202 5.00 2.57 -19.47
C ASP A 202 5.15 1.14 -20.03
N LEU A 203 5.52 0.19 -19.18
CA LEU A 203 5.67 -1.24 -19.57
C LEU A 203 4.35 -1.83 -20.07
N TYR A 204 3.23 -1.46 -19.45
CA TYR A 204 1.90 -1.93 -19.82
C TYR A 204 1.24 -1.10 -20.94
N ALA A 205 1.86 -0.02 -21.39
CA ALA A 205 1.32 0.78 -22.48
C ALA A 205 1.18 -0.08 -23.76
N PRO A 206 0.07 0.05 -24.52
CA PRO A 206 -0.06 -0.60 -25.79
C PRO A 206 1.13 -0.23 -26.71
N LYS A 207 1.62 -1.20 -27.48
CA LYS A 207 2.63 -0.89 -28.50
C LYS A 207 2.00 0.06 -29.52
N ALA A 208 2.70 1.14 -29.85
CA ALA A 208 2.33 1.94 -31.02
C ALA A 208 2.55 1.05 -32.26
N ASP A 209 1.52 0.94 -33.10
CA ASP A 209 1.59 0.30 -34.40
C ASP A 209 2.57 1.03 -35.33
#